data_3917ad7712a1d1721b60214351d544d5
#
_entry.id   3917ad7712a1d1721b60214351d544d5
#
_cell.length_a   1.000
_cell.length_b   1.000
_cell.length_c   1.000
_cell.angle_alpha   90.00
_cell.angle_beta   90.00
_cell.angle_gamma   90.00
#
_symmetry.space_group_name_H-M   'P 1'
#
loop_
_entity.id
_entity.type
_entity.pdbx_description
1 polymer ?
#
loop_
_entity_poly.entity_id
_entity_poly.type
_entity_poly.pdbx_seq_one_letter_code
_entity_poly.pdbx_strand_id
1 'polypeptide(L)'
;METREFIQGALDRVKQTTTRIVTGLSPHELMWRPGPECNSIGLILFHQARSEDAFVQGRILGQPQVWELEKWCQKLNMPVSESGSHYTPEQIATFRVPELKDLMGYSEAVRARTLEYLKGKNNDEFNKTINMPRLGDITIGALFTLIVVHSAQHIGDISYLRGMQRGLNK
;
A
#
# COMPACT_ATOMS: atom_id res chain seq x y z
N MET A 1 10.05 -18.77 16.06
CA MET A 1 9.21 -18.06 15.06
C MET A 1 10.04 -17.90 13.81
N GLU A 2 9.58 -18.45 12.70
CA GLU A 2 10.26 -18.32 11.42
C GLU A 2 10.10 -16.90 10.86
N THR A 3 11.07 -16.42 10.08
CA THR A 3 11.02 -15.07 9.45
C THR A 3 9.73 -14.85 8.68
N ARG A 4 9.28 -15.86 7.92
CA ARG A 4 8.00 -15.84 7.20
C ARG A 4 6.82 -15.56 8.13
N GLU A 5 6.72 -16.25 9.25
CA GLU A 5 5.63 -16.10 10.22
C GLU A 5 5.61 -14.70 10.82
N PHE A 6 6.80 -14.16 11.12
CA PHE A 6 6.93 -12.78 11.58
C PHE A 6 6.42 -11.77 10.55
N ILE A 7 6.84 -11.92 9.28
CA ILE A 7 6.41 -11.04 8.18
C ILE A 7 4.89 -11.13 8.01
N GLN A 8 4.33 -12.35 7.96
CA GLN A 8 2.89 -12.57 7.83
C GLN A 8 2.12 -11.90 8.97
N GLY A 9 2.55 -12.11 10.22
CA GLY A 9 1.93 -11.49 11.38
C GLY A 9 1.97 -9.96 11.35
N ALA A 10 3.11 -9.37 10.91
CA ALA A 10 3.24 -7.92 10.76
C ALA A 10 2.31 -7.37 9.67
N LEU A 11 2.22 -8.06 8.51
CA LEU A 11 1.33 -7.70 7.42
C LEU A 11 -0.16 -7.82 7.81
N ASP A 12 -0.52 -8.85 8.57
CA ASP A 12 -1.87 -9.02 9.10
C ASP A 12 -2.23 -7.91 10.08
N ARG A 13 -1.28 -7.49 10.92
CA ARG A 13 -1.48 -6.36 11.83
C ARG A 13 -1.70 -5.05 11.09
N VAL A 14 -0.92 -4.82 10.03
CA VAL A 14 -1.11 -3.69 9.10
C VAL A 14 -2.54 -3.72 8.53
N LYS A 15 -2.97 -4.84 7.94
CA LYS A 15 -4.33 -4.99 7.38
C LYS A 15 -5.41 -4.70 8.41
N GLN A 16 -5.36 -5.33 9.58
CA GLN A 16 -6.35 -5.16 10.64
C GLN A 16 -6.45 -3.69 11.10
N THR A 17 -5.29 -3.04 11.27
CA THR A 17 -5.25 -1.65 11.70
C THR A 17 -5.81 -0.72 10.63
N THR A 18 -5.40 -0.90 9.36
CA THR A 18 -5.93 -0.13 8.23
C THR A 18 -7.45 -0.27 8.16
N THR A 19 -7.97 -1.51 8.15
CA THR A 19 -9.41 -1.77 8.08
C THR A 19 -10.15 -1.04 9.19
N ARG A 20 -9.67 -1.13 10.43
CA ARG A 20 -10.29 -0.47 11.58
C ARG A 20 -10.37 1.05 11.43
N ILE A 21 -9.28 1.69 10.97
CA ILE A 21 -9.24 3.16 10.89
C ILE A 21 -10.00 3.73 9.68
N VAL A 22 -10.22 2.93 8.62
CA VAL A 22 -10.96 3.40 7.44
C VAL A 22 -12.44 3.00 7.48
N THR A 23 -12.84 2.10 8.39
CA THR A 23 -14.24 1.69 8.53
C THR A 23 -15.12 2.88 8.84
N GLY A 24 -16.20 3.02 8.07
CA GLY A 24 -17.19 4.07 8.23
C GLY A 24 -16.76 5.46 7.76
N LEU A 25 -15.65 5.57 7.00
CA LEU A 25 -15.32 6.82 6.32
C LEU A 25 -16.30 7.07 5.18
N SER A 26 -16.83 8.29 5.14
CA SER A 26 -17.62 8.78 4.02
C SER A 26 -16.72 9.09 2.81
N PRO A 27 -17.29 9.17 1.58
CA PRO A 27 -16.53 9.61 0.41
C PRO A 27 -15.88 11.00 0.60
N HIS A 28 -16.56 11.91 1.30
CA HIS A 28 -16.02 13.23 1.61
C HIS A 28 -14.77 13.13 2.49
N GLU A 29 -14.80 12.34 3.56
CA GLU A 29 -13.66 12.14 4.46
C GLU A 29 -12.48 11.45 3.75
N LEU A 30 -12.78 10.53 2.84
CA LEU A 30 -11.76 9.82 2.06
C LEU A 30 -11.01 10.76 1.10
N MET A 31 -11.70 11.76 0.56
CA MET A 31 -11.13 12.75 -0.39
C MET A 31 -10.57 14.00 0.29
N TRP A 32 -10.95 14.26 1.54
CA TRP A 32 -10.56 15.47 2.24
C TRP A 32 -9.04 15.59 2.41
N ARG A 33 -8.54 16.80 2.27
CA ARG A 33 -7.13 17.16 2.42
C ARG A 33 -6.99 18.36 3.36
N PRO A 34 -6.01 18.37 4.28
CA PRO A 34 -5.78 19.51 5.18
C PRO A 34 -5.23 20.75 4.47
N GLY A 35 -4.73 20.61 3.26
CA GLY A 35 -4.22 21.67 2.42
C GLY A 35 -4.10 21.26 0.95
N PRO A 36 -3.84 22.20 0.04
CA PRO A 36 -3.83 21.93 -1.41
C PRO A 36 -2.74 20.94 -1.84
N GLU A 37 -1.61 20.92 -1.15
CA GLU A 37 -0.47 20.05 -1.44
C GLU A 37 -0.42 18.79 -0.54
N CYS A 38 -1.46 18.58 0.27
CA CYS A 38 -1.51 17.47 1.20
C CYS A 38 -2.22 16.26 0.57
N ASN A 39 -1.81 15.07 0.96
CA ASN A 39 -2.47 13.83 0.55
C ASN A 39 -3.82 13.67 1.27
N SER A 40 -4.77 13.04 0.57
CA SER A 40 -6.00 12.54 1.18
C SER A 40 -5.81 11.11 1.69
N ILE A 41 -6.71 10.65 2.56
CA ILE A 41 -6.73 9.25 3.02
C ILE A 41 -6.80 8.29 1.82
N GLY A 42 -7.65 8.59 0.84
CA GLY A 42 -7.81 7.73 -0.33
C GLY A 42 -6.56 7.65 -1.19
N LEU A 43 -5.84 8.76 -1.38
CA LEU A 43 -4.56 8.76 -2.10
C LEU A 43 -3.50 7.94 -1.34
N ILE A 44 -3.44 8.05 -0.03
CA ILE A 44 -2.50 7.27 0.80
C ILE A 44 -2.81 5.77 0.70
N LEU A 45 -4.08 5.36 0.77
CA LEU A 45 -4.49 3.95 0.61
C LEU A 45 -4.08 3.41 -0.77
N PHE A 46 -4.32 4.20 -1.82
CA PHE A 46 -3.92 3.84 -3.17
C PHE A 46 -2.40 3.67 -3.27
N HIS A 47 -1.65 4.65 -2.76
CA HIS A 47 -0.19 4.62 -2.72
C HIS A 47 0.37 3.37 -2.00
N GLN A 48 -0.18 3.01 -0.85
CA GLN A 48 0.25 1.81 -0.12
C GLN A 48 0.08 0.54 -0.95
N ALA A 49 -1.08 0.34 -1.57
CA ALA A 49 -1.35 -0.83 -2.38
C ALA A 49 -0.44 -0.88 -3.63
N ARG A 50 -0.26 0.26 -4.33
CA ARG A 50 0.64 0.36 -5.48
C ARG A 50 2.10 0.06 -5.10
N SER A 51 2.55 0.55 -3.94
CA SER A 51 3.92 0.32 -3.46
C SER A 51 4.17 -1.17 -3.15
N GLU A 52 3.27 -1.83 -2.44
CA GLU A 52 3.39 -3.26 -2.15
C GLU A 52 3.39 -4.10 -3.45
N ASP A 53 2.50 -3.78 -4.39
CA ASP A 53 2.41 -4.43 -5.69
C ASP A 53 3.73 -4.27 -6.49
N ALA A 54 4.23 -3.06 -6.58
CA ALA A 54 5.50 -2.77 -7.26
C ALA A 54 6.69 -3.49 -6.60
N PHE A 55 6.73 -3.56 -5.28
CA PHE A 55 7.82 -4.21 -4.57
C PHE A 55 7.77 -5.73 -4.72
N VAL A 56 6.61 -6.36 -4.50
CA VAL A 56 6.52 -7.83 -4.52
C VAL A 56 6.46 -8.35 -5.95
N GLN A 57 5.48 -7.94 -6.75
CA GLN A 57 5.34 -8.44 -8.11
C GLN A 57 6.47 -7.92 -9.01
N GLY A 58 6.73 -6.62 -8.95
CA GLY A 58 7.72 -6.01 -9.84
C GLY A 58 9.16 -6.32 -9.46
N ARG A 59 9.55 -6.12 -8.18
CA ARG A 59 10.96 -6.21 -7.79
C ARG A 59 11.40 -7.60 -7.36
N ILE A 60 10.62 -8.28 -6.54
CA ILE A 60 10.98 -9.62 -6.08
C ILE A 60 10.76 -10.65 -7.19
N LEU A 61 9.58 -10.63 -7.81
CA LEU A 61 9.16 -11.66 -8.77
C LEU A 61 9.52 -11.33 -10.23
N GLY A 62 9.81 -10.06 -10.56
CA GLY A 62 10.04 -9.64 -11.95
C GLY A 62 8.84 -9.88 -12.86
N GLN A 63 7.62 -9.82 -12.30
CA GLN A 63 6.36 -10.11 -13.00
C GLN A 63 5.52 -8.85 -13.17
N PRO A 64 4.56 -8.85 -14.09
CA PRO A 64 3.55 -7.80 -14.18
C PRO A 64 2.81 -7.67 -12.85
N GLN A 65 2.45 -6.44 -12.50
CA GLN A 65 1.77 -6.13 -11.24
C GLN A 65 0.31 -6.57 -11.27
N VAL A 66 -0.27 -6.80 -10.09
CA VAL A 66 -1.72 -7.07 -9.93
C VAL A 66 -2.55 -5.96 -10.57
N TRP A 67 -2.04 -4.74 -10.55
CA TRP A 67 -2.58 -3.56 -11.23
C TRP A 67 -2.98 -3.81 -12.67
N GLU A 68 -2.12 -4.52 -13.42
CA GLU A 68 -2.32 -4.86 -14.83
C GLU A 68 -2.99 -6.22 -14.98
N LEU A 69 -2.44 -7.24 -14.29
CA LEU A 69 -2.89 -8.64 -14.42
C LEU A 69 -4.38 -8.82 -14.12
N GLU A 70 -4.88 -8.14 -13.09
CA GLU A 70 -6.26 -8.24 -12.66
C GLU A 70 -7.10 -7.03 -13.10
N LYS A 71 -6.55 -6.21 -14.03
CA LYS A 71 -7.22 -5.07 -14.65
C LYS A 71 -7.72 -4.02 -13.64
N TRP A 72 -7.01 -3.86 -12.52
CA TRP A 72 -7.37 -2.86 -11.52
C TRP A 72 -7.29 -1.43 -12.07
N CYS A 73 -6.36 -1.16 -12.99
CA CYS A 73 -6.30 0.10 -13.71
C CYS A 73 -7.63 0.44 -14.43
N GLN A 74 -8.26 -0.57 -15.05
CA GLN A 74 -9.56 -0.39 -15.71
C GLN A 74 -10.70 -0.25 -14.69
N LYS A 75 -10.71 -1.09 -13.65
CA LYS A 75 -11.73 -1.05 -12.58
C LYS A 75 -11.76 0.30 -11.87
N LEU A 76 -10.59 0.90 -11.64
CA LEU A 76 -10.45 2.22 -10.99
C LEU A 76 -10.47 3.39 -11.99
N ASN A 77 -10.65 3.11 -13.29
CA ASN A 77 -10.64 4.10 -14.37
C ASN A 77 -9.39 5.00 -14.34
N MET A 78 -8.22 4.37 -14.21
CA MET A 78 -6.92 5.03 -14.17
C MET A 78 -6.00 4.49 -15.27
N PRO A 79 -5.01 5.26 -15.72
CA PRO A 79 -4.03 4.79 -16.69
C PRO A 79 -3.17 3.65 -16.10
N VAL A 80 -2.72 2.73 -16.96
CA VAL A 80 -1.81 1.64 -16.56
C VAL A 80 -0.51 2.20 -15.94
N SER A 81 -0.04 3.34 -16.44
CA SER A 81 1.14 4.03 -15.94
C SER A 81 0.97 4.71 -14.58
N GLU A 82 -0.24 4.71 -14.00
CA GLU A 82 -0.49 5.32 -12.70
C GLU A 82 0.29 4.61 -11.60
N SER A 83 1.27 5.29 -11.04
CA SER A 83 2.21 4.70 -10.07
C SER A 83 1.77 4.84 -8.62
N GLY A 84 0.87 5.77 -8.34
CA GLY A 84 0.48 6.11 -6.98
C GLY A 84 1.54 6.89 -6.19
N SER A 85 2.60 7.38 -6.85
CA SER A 85 3.76 7.95 -6.17
C SER A 85 4.31 9.19 -6.87
N HIS A 86 4.99 10.04 -6.09
CA HIS A 86 5.71 11.21 -6.62
C HIS A 86 4.83 12.20 -7.38
N TYR A 87 3.61 12.43 -6.88
CA TYR A 87 2.68 13.40 -7.45
C TYR A 87 3.16 14.83 -7.31
N THR A 88 2.94 15.63 -8.36
CA THR A 88 3.02 17.08 -8.27
C THR A 88 1.80 17.66 -7.54
N PRO A 89 1.83 18.91 -7.04
CA PRO A 89 0.65 19.55 -6.46
C PRO A 89 -0.57 19.52 -7.37
N GLU A 90 -0.39 19.70 -8.70
CA GLU A 90 -1.46 19.64 -9.70
C GLU A 90 -2.05 18.25 -9.83
N GLN A 91 -1.21 17.21 -9.79
CA GLN A 91 -1.66 15.81 -9.81
C GLN A 91 -2.43 15.47 -8.53
N ILE A 92 -1.97 15.93 -7.36
CA ILE A 92 -2.69 15.76 -6.09
C ILE A 92 -4.06 16.46 -6.17
N ALA A 93 -4.11 17.68 -6.74
CA ALA A 93 -5.33 18.46 -6.85
C ALA A 93 -6.39 17.80 -7.75
N THR A 94 -5.93 17.10 -8.79
CA THR A 94 -6.81 16.46 -9.79
C THR A 94 -7.02 14.96 -9.56
N PHE A 95 -6.35 14.37 -8.55
CA PHE A 95 -6.48 12.94 -8.27
C PHE A 95 -7.92 12.58 -7.89
N ARG A 96 -8.52 11.72 -8.68
CA ARG A 96 -9.87 11.20 -8.42
C ARG A 96 -9.76 10.00 -7.49
N VAL A 97 -10.10 10.20 -6.22
CA VAL A 97 -10.09 9.15 -5.21
C VAL A 97 -11.16 8.11 -5.54
N PRO A 98 -10.80 6.83 -5.75
CA PRO A 98 -11.77 5.75 -5.94
C PRO A 98 -12.62 5.50 -4.69
N GLU A 99 -13.70 4.75 -4.84
CA GLU A 99 -14.50 4.34 -3.69
C GLU A 99 -13.68 3.48 -2.73
N LEU A 100 -13.96 3.60 -1.44
CA LEU A 100 -13.24 2.86 -0.39
C LEU A 100 -13.25 1.34 -0.64
N LYS A 101 -14.38 0.80 -1.08
CA LYS A 101 -14.51 -0.65 -1.37
C LYS A 101 -13.52 -1.09 -2.47
N ASP A 102 -13.31 -0.25 -3.48
CA ASP A 102 -12.44 -0.58 -4.61
C ASP A 102 -10.95 -0.43 -4.24
N LEU A 103 -10.61 0.60 -3.46
CA LEU A 103 -9.27 0.76 -2.88
C LEU A 103 -8.90 -0.44 -1.98
N MET A 104 -9.81 -0.84 -1.11
CA MET A 104 -9.60 -2.00 -0.24
C MET A 104 -9.55 -3.30 -1.04
N GLY A 105 -10.40 -3.45 -2.06
CA GLY A 105 -10.38 -4.60 -2.97
C GLY A 105 -9.06 -4.77 -3.69
N TYR A 106 -8.49 -3.68 -4.21
CA TYR A 106 -7.16 -3.70 -4.83
C TYR A 106 -6.07 -4.06 -3.80
N SER A 107 -6.10 -3.44 -2.63
CA SER A 107 -5.16 -3.76 -1.56
C SER A 107 -5.23 -5.24 -1.14
N GLU A 108 -6.42 -5.82 -1.08
CA GLU A 108 -6.62 -7.24 -0.77
C GLU A 108 -6.09 -8.17 -1.87
N ALA A 109 -6.30 -7.81 -3.15
CA ALA A 109 -5.75 -8.57 -4.27
C ALA A 109 -4.22 -8.58 -4.25
N VAL A 110 -3.59 -7.43 -4.02
CA VAL A 110 -2.13 -7.30 -3.86
C VAL A 110 -1.65 -8.15 -2.68
N ARG A 111 -2.28 -8.01 -1.51
CA ARG A 111 -1.93 -8.76 -0.31
C ARG A 111 -2.05 -10.28 -0.51
N ALA A 112 -3.06 -10.74 -1.24
CA ALA A 112 -3.21 -12.16 -1.56
C ALA A 112 -2.00 -12.70 -2.34
N ARG A 113 -1.49 -11.94 -3.31
CA ARG A 113 -0.27 -12.28 -4.07
C ARG A 113 0.98 -12.25 -3.20
N THR A 114 1.09 -11.27 -2.31
CA THR A 114 2.18 -11.19 -1.33
C THR A 114 2.20 -12.43 -0.42
N LEU A 115 1.05 -12.83 0.12
CA LEU A 115 0.94 -14.02 0.96
C LEU A 115 1.21 -15.32 0.20
N GLU A 116 0.79 -15.40 -1.06
CA GLU A 116 1.11 -16.54 -1.92
C GLU A 116 2.62 -16.65 -2.16
N TYR A 117 3.30 -15.52 -2.42
CA TYR A 117 4.76 -15.50 -2.52
C TYR A 117 5.42 -16.04 -1.23
N LEU A 118 4.95 -15.61 -0.07
CA LEU A 118 5.53 -16.02 1.23
C LEU A 118 5.32 -17.51 1.54
N LYS A 119 4.35 -18.15 0.90
CA LYS A 119 3.99 -19.54 1.15
C LYS A 119 5.15 -20.48 0.85
N GLY A 120 5.53 -21.29 1.83
CA GLY A 120 6.61 -22.26 1.68
C GLY A 120 8.03 -21.67 1.62
N LYS A 121 8.22 -20.33 1.78
CA LYS A 121 9.54 -19.72 1.81
C LYS A 121 10.22 -19.98 3.16
N ASN A 122 11.52 -20.31 3.09
CA ASN A 122 12.41 -20.46 4.26
C ASN A 122 13.28 -19.22 4.43
N ASN A 123 14.14 -19.24 5.45
CA ASN A 123 15.00 -18.10 5.77
C ASN A 123 16.02 -17.77 4.67
N ASP A 124 16.46 -18.75 3.86
CA ASP A 124 17.41 -18.53 2.76
C ASP A 124 16.82 -17.62 1.69
N GLU A 125 15.50 -17.70 1.44
CA GLU A 125 14.83 -16.81 0.51
C GLU A 125 14.96 -15.35 0.94
N PHE A 126 14.80 -15.06 2.23
CA PHE A 126 14.85 -13.70 2.76
C PHE A 126 16.27 -13.11 2.81
N ASN A 127 17.31 -13.95 2.72
CA ASN A 127 18.70 -13.53 2.60
C ASN A 127 19.13 -13.23 1.16
N LYS A 128 18.35 -13.62 0.15
CA LYS A 128 18.65 -13.28 -1.25
C LYS A 128 18.62 -11.76 -1.45
N THR A 129 19.54 -11.26 -2.27
CA THR A 129 19.63 -9.84 -2.61
C THR A 129 18.88 -9.52 -3.89
N ILE A 130 18.31 -8.33 -3.92
CA ILE A 130 17.72 -7.70 -5.08
C ILE A 130 18.22 -6.27 -5.20
N ASN A 131 18.32 -5.77 -6.44
CA ASN A 131 18.71 -4.38 -6.66
C ASN A 131 17.49 -3.45 -6.62
N MET A 132 17.58 -2.42 -5.77
CA MET A 132 16.58 -1.37 -5.64
C MET A 132 17.13 -0.04 -6.17
N PRO A 133 16.44 0.66 -7.09
CA PRO A 133 16.98 1.82 -7.81
C PRO A 133 17.59 2.93 -6.98
N ARG A 134 17.13 3.10 -5.74
CA ARG A 134 17.58 4.19 -4.84
C ARG A 134 18.34 3.69 -3.60
N LEU A 135 18.28 2.38 -3.33
CA LEU A 135 18.84 1.78 -2.12
C LEU A 135 20.03 0.85 -2.42
N GLY A 136 20.28 0.57 -3.73
CA GLY A 136 21.28 -0.43 -4.13
C GLY A 136 20.81 -1.86 -3.81
N ASP A 137 21.75 -2.73 -3.53
CA ASP A 137 21.47 -4.14 -3.23
C ASP A 137 21.00 -4.28 -1.77
N ILE A 138 19.79 -4.79 -1.60
CA ILE A 138 19.20 -5.09 -0.30
C ILE A 138 18.68 -6.52 -0.28
N THR A 139 18.55 -7.11 0.89
CA THR A 139 17.95 -8.43 1.03
C THR A 139 16.43 -8.37 0.87
N ILE A 140 15.81 -9.49 0.45
CA ILE A 140 14.34 -9.61 0.40
C ILE A 140 13.74 -9.37 1.80
N GLY A 141 14.41 -9.84 2.87
CA GLY A 141 13.98 -9.55 4.24
C GLY A 141 13.98 -8.06 4.57
N ALA A 142 15.02 -7.32 4.13
CA ALA A 142 15.06 -5.87 4.28
C ALA A 142 13.95 -5.17 3.49
N LEU A 143 13.61 -5.66 2.29
CA LEU A 143 12.48 -5.12 1.54
C LEU A 143 11.14 -5.36 2.26
N PHE A 144 10.91 -6.55 2.85
CA PHE A 144 9.71 -6.77 3.67
C PHE A 144 9.66 -5.88 4.91
N THR A 145 10.82 -5.62 5.54
CA THR A 145 10.90 -4.62 6.63
C THR A 145 10.47 -3.24 6.11
N LEU A 146 10.97 -2.84 4.93
CA LEU A 146 10.56 -1.57 4.30
C LEU A 146 9.05 -1.53 4.05
N ILE A 147 8.45 -2.59 3.49
CA ILE A 147 7.00 -2.66 3.23
C ILE A 147 6.20 -2.47 4.53
N VAL A 148 6.58 -3.16 5.61
CA VAL A 148 5.86 -3.08 6.89
C VAL A 148 6.01 -1.69 7.52
N VAL A 149 7.23 -1.13 7.56
CA VAL A 149 7.49 0.20 8.14
C VAL A 149 6.78 1.28 7.34
N HIS A 150 6.88 1.26 6.02
CA HIS A 150 6.19 2.19 5.12
C HIS A 150 4.67 2.15 5.33
N SER A 151 4.10 0.95 5.42
CA SER A 151 2.68 0.82 5.70
C SER A 151 2.29 1.34 7.07
N ALA A 152 3.11 1.10 8.10
CA ALA A 152 2.86 1.59 9.46
C ALA A 152 2.92 3.13 9.54
N GLN A 153 3.85 3.77 8.81
CA GLN A 153 3.93 5.23 8.71
C GLN A 153 2.64 5.81 8.10
N HIS A 154 2.18 5.25 6.99
CA HIS A 154 0.94 5.69 6.34
C HIS A 154 -0.31 5.40 7.15
N ILE A 155 -0.34 4.34 7.95
CA ILE A 155 -1.41 4.13 8.94
C ILE A 155 -1.45 5.27 9.95
N GLY A 156 -0.29 5.76 10.38
CA GLY A 156 -0.18 6.94 11.25
C GLY A 156 -0.74 8.20 10.56
N ASP A 157 -0.39 8.43 9.29
CA ASP A 157 -0.90 9.55 8.50
C ASP A 157 -2.43 9.49 8.37
N ILE A 158 -2.98 8.33 8.02
CA ILE A 158 -4.43 8.12 7.91
C ILE A 158 -5.13 8.35 9.25
N SER A 159 -4.57 7.83 10.34
CA SER A 159 -5.12 8.03 11.69
C SER A 159 -5.14 9.50 12.08
N TYR A 160 -4.09 10.23 11.75
CA TYR A 160 -3.97 11.65 12.00
C TYR A 160 -4.99 12.46 11.19
N LEU A 161 -5.09 12.19 9.87
CA LEU A 161 -6.07 12.84 8.99
C LEU A 161 -7.51 12.58 9.44
N ARG A 162 -7.83 11.33 9.85
CA ARG A 162 -9.13 11.00 10.42
C ARG A 162 -9.39 11.76 11.72
N GLY A 163 -8.39 11.86 12.60
CA GLY A 163 -8.48 12.61 13.86
C GLY A 163 -8.73 14.10 13.62
N MET A 164 -8.12 14.69 12.59
CA MET A 164 -8.36 16.09 12.21
C MET A 164 -9.81 16.34 11.78
N GLN A 165 -10.45 15.35 11.13
CA GLN A 165 -11.83 15.47 10.65
C GLN A 165 -12.89 15.18 11.72
N ARG A 166 -12.65 14.20 12.57
CA ARG A 166 -13.64 13.69 13.54
C ARG A 166 -13.36 14.06 14.99
N GLY A 167 -12.13 14.49 15.30
CA GLY A 167 -11.64 14.61 16.66
C GLY A 167 -11.12 13.28 17.23
N LEU A 168 -10.55 13.36 18.43
CA LEU A 168 -9.98 12.20 19.12
C LEU A 168 -11.11 11.22 19.52
N ASN A 169 -10.84 9.92 19.33
CA ASN A 169 -11.70 8.82 19.79
C ASN A 169 -13.12 8.76 19.18
N LYS A 170 -13.31 9.28 17.96
CA LYS A 170 -14.59 9.23 17.25
C LYS A 170 -14.50 8.43 15.95
#